data_4a46fa8c2745a6f9c97f92d5e3539bea
#
_entry.id   4a46fa8c2745a6f9c97f92d5e3539bea
#
_cell.length_a   1.000
_cell.length_b   1.000
_cell.length_c   1.000
_cell.angle_alpha   90.00
_cell.angle_beta   90.00
_cell.angle_gamma   90.00
#
_symmetry.space_group_name_H-M   'P 1'
#
loop_
_entity.id
_entity.type
_entity.pdbx_description
1 polymer ?
#
loop_
_entity_poly.entity_id
_entity_poly.type
_entity_poly.pdbx_seq_one_letter_code
_entity_poly.pdbx_strand_id
1 'polypeptide(L)'
;MGRKSYLVQNRMKSMGFTSTKSLEGGVNLNDVKVRFEGAIPPEEVKRVKGLGCLQDKRYPDVFNVRIITRNGKISAEEQKVIAEASEKYGSGEVTMTTRLTLEIQGVKYENIAPLMEFVNEHGLTTGGTGSKVRPVVSCKGTTCQYGLCDTFGLSEKLHELFYVGYHDVVLPHKFKIAVGGCPNNCVKPNLNDLGIVGQNVPVFDYSKCKGCKVCQVEKSCPIKIAKMENGKLYVDPNQCNNCSRCRGKCPFGVTEEYIPGFKVYIGGRWGKKIAHGLPLSRILLSEEEVIDVVEKAILLFRDEGITGERFADTVGRLGFDYVNDKLLNSSFDKKAVLEKNVKGGATC
;
A
#
# COMPACT_ATOMS: atom_id res chain seq x y z
N MET A 1 -28.87 4.52 5.35
CA MET A 1 -27.86 3.45 5.08
C MET A 1 -27.73 3.26 3.59
N GLY A 2 -26.60 3.65 3.01
CA GLY A 2 -26.39 3.58 1.57
C GLY A 2 -26.24 2.12 1.08
N ARG A 3 -26.80 1.82 -0.09
CA ARG A 3 -26.75 0.49 -0.75
C ARG A 3 -25.35 -0.13 -0.81
N LYS A 4 -24.30 0.68 -0.88
CA LYS A 4 -22.88 0.24 -0.93
C LYS A 4 -22.33 -0.23 0.42
N SER A 5 -22.73 0.38 1.53
CA SER A 5 -22.37 -0.07 2.89
C SER A 5 -22.93 -1.48 3.16
N TYR A 6 -24.17 -1.73 2.73
CA TYR A 6 -24.81 -3.03 2.81
C TYR A 6 -24.09 -4.11 1.99
N LEU A 7 -23.60 -3.76 0.80
CA LEU A 7 -22.85 -4.67 -0.07
C LEU A 7 -21.49 -5.04 0.52
N VAL A 8 -20.78 -4.09 1.13
CA VAL A 8 -19.51 -4.34 1.83
C VAL A 8 -19.74 -5.25 3.04
N GLN A 9 -20.77 -4.98 3.85
CA GLN A 9 -21.13 -5.83 4.99
C GLN A 9 -21.46 -7.26 4.58
N ASN A 10 -22.25 -7.46 3.51
CA ASN A 10 -22.60 -8.79 3.02
C ASN A 10 -21.39 -9.54 2.46
N ARG A 11 -20.49 -8.84 1.78
CA ARG A 11 -19.24 -9.42 1.26
C ARG A 11 -18.29 -9.82 2.40
N MET A 12 -18.19 -9.01 3.44
CA MET A 12 -17.41 -9.36 4.64
C MET A 12 -18.01 -10.57 5.38
N LYS A 13 -19.34 -10.64 5.50
CA LYS A 13 -20.02 -11.82 6.07
C LYS A 13 -19.77 -13.10 5.26
N SER A 14 -19.79 -13.02 3.93
CA SER A 14 -19.48 -14.16 3.05
C SER A 14 -18.02 -14.61 3.14
N MET A 15 -17.12 -13.74 3.61
CA MET A 15 -15.71 -14.03 3.88
C MET A 15 -15.45 -14.54 5.31
N GLY A 16 -16.52 -14.84 6.10
CA GLY A 16 -16.41 -15.41 7.44
C GLY A 16 -16.20 -14.40 8.58
N PHE A 17 -16.33 -13.10 8.32
CA PHE A 17 -16.28 -12.09 9.38
C PHE A 17 -17.61 -12.03 10.14
N THR A 18 -17.59 -12.44 11.41
CA THR A 18 -18.80 -12.53 12.26
C THR A 18 -19.22 -11.21 12.92
N SER A 19 -18.38 -10.18 12.89
CA SER A 19 -18.65 -8.89 13.50
C SER A 19 -18.55 -7.76 12.47
N THR A 20 -19.68 -7.25 12.02
CA THR A 20 -19.80 -6.09 11.13
C THR A 20 -20.21 -4.81 11.88
N LYS A 21 -19.93 -4.72 13.18
CA LYS A 21 -20.25 -3.55 14.02
C LYS A 21 -19.43 -2.29 13.66
N SER A 22 -18.45 -2.39 12.79
CA SER A 22 -17.57 -1.26 12.44
C SER A 22 -18.29 -0.09 11.76
N LEU A 23 -19.46 -0.30 11.20
CA LEU A 23 -20.22 0.77 10.53
C LEU A 23 -21.38 1.35 11.36
N GLU A 24 -21.75 0.72 12.48
CA GLU A 24 -22.67 1.32 13.45
C GLU A 24 -21.98 2.38 14.34
N GLY A 25 -20.64 2.34 14.46
CA GLY A 25 -19.79 3.41 14.97
C GLY A 25 -19.44 4.45 13.91
N GLY A 26 -20.20 4.49 12.83
CA GLY A 26 -20.10 5.56 11.84
C GLY A 26 -20.14 6.89 12.56
N VAL A 27 -19.22 7.79 12.21
CA VAL A 27 -19.15 9.15 12.72
C VAL A 27 -20.57 9.70 12.78
N ASN A 28 -21.02 10.02 13.97
CA ASN A 28 -22.27 10.75 14.10
C ASN A 28 -22.02 12.14 13.51
N LEU A 29 -22.37 12.31 12.25
CA LEU A 29 -22.21 13.59 11.53
C LEU A 29 -22.90 14.75 12.25
N ASN A 30 -23.87 14.45 13.13
CA ASN A 30 -24.52 15.47 13.97
C ASN A 30 -23.56 16.06 15.02
N ASP A 31 -22.52 15.31 15.46
CA ASP A 31 -21.53 15.79 16.42
C ASP A 31 -20.56 16.82 15.80
N VAL A 32 -20.49 16.91 14.47
CA VAL A 32 -19.62 17.87 13.76
C VAL A 32 -20.33 19.21 13.50
N LYS A 33 -21.63 19.31 13.73
CA LYS A 33 -22.41 20.55 13.53
C LYS A 33 -22.20 21.59 14.64
N VAL A 34 -21.37 21.30 15.63
CA VAL A 34 -21.08 22.24 16.73
C VAL A 34 -20.22 23.38 16.20
N ARG A 35 -20.75 24.60 16.22
CA ARG A 35 -19.93 25.81 16.03
C ARG A 35 -19.16 26.08 17.30
N PHE A 36 -17.83 26.15 17.20
CA PHE A 36 -17.01 26.63 18.30
C PHE A 36 -16.86 28.14 18.21
N GLU A 37 -17.26 28.84 19.27
CA GLU A 37 -16.89 30.23 19.46
C GLU A 37 -15.46 30.28 19.98
N GLY A 38 -14.48 30.53 19.08
CA GLY A 38 -13.06 30.55 19.38
C GLY A 38 -12.26 29.43 18.72
N ALA A 39 -11.12 29.07 19.31
CA ALA A 39 -10.24 28.03 18.77
C ALA A 39 -10.88 26.64 18.94
N ILE A 40 -10.78 25.80 17.91
CA ILE A 40 -11.25 24.40 17.93
C ILE A 40 -10.44 23.63 18.98
N PRO A 41 -11.11 22.91 19.91
CA PRO A 41 -10.41 22.15 20.96
C PRO A 41 -9.44 21.10 20.37
N PRO A 42 -8.27 20.89 21.01
CA PRO A 42 -7.26 19.94 20.52
C PRO A 42 -7.78 18.50 20.36
N GLU A 43 -8.68 18.05 21.22
CA GLU A 43 -9.33 16.74 21.15
C GLU A 43 -10.20 16.63 19.88
N GLU A 44 -10.88 17.70 19.51
CA GLU A 44 -11.70 17.73 18.29
C GLU A 44 -10.83 17.76 17.03
N VAL A 45 -9.75 18.56 17.02
CA VAL A 45 -8.74 18.53 15.95
C VAL A 45 -8.17 17.12 15.77
N LYS A 46 -7.90 16.43 16.89
CA LYS A 46 -7.43 15.03 16.87
C LYS A 46 -8.51 14.08 16.32
N ARG A 47 -9.78 14.27 16.71
CA ARG A 47 -10.90 13.47 16.24
C ARG A 47 -11.07 13.58 14.72
N VAL A 48 -11.19 14.80 14.19
CA VAL A 48 -11.39 15.02 12.74
C VAL A 48 -10.13 14.63 11.94
N LYS A 49 -8.95 14.75 12.52
CA LYS A 49 -7.72 14.19 11.91
C LYS A 49 -7.85 12.69 11.70
N GLY A 50 -8.44 11.94 12.62
CA GLY A 50 -8.73 10.51 12.48
C GLY A 50 -9.61 10.20 11.28
N LEU A 51 -10.44 11.14 10.86
CA LEU A 51 -11.33 11.06 9.70
C LEU A 51 -10.67 11.48 8.37
N GLY A 52 -9.42 11.89 8.41
CA GLY A 52 -8.69 12.36 7.22
C GLY A 52 -8.67 13.89 7.05
N CYS A 53 -9.16 14.65 8.03
CA CYS A 53 -9.20 16.11 7.99
C CYS A 53 -7.95 16.67 8.71
N LEU A 54 -7.02 17.23 7.98
CA LEU A 54 -5.74 17.73 8.47
C LEU A 54 -5.82 19.25 8.65
N GLN A 55 -5.67 19.72 9.89
CA GLN A 55 -5.70 21.17 10.19
C GLN A 55 -4.62 21.92 9.39
N ASP A 56 -4.98 23.04 8.79
CA ASP A 56 -4.02 23.93 8.12
C ASP A 56 -3.15 24.61 9.17
N LYS A 57 -1.85 24.73 8.86
CA LYS A 57 -0.89 25.35 9.78
C LYS A 57 -1.11 26.86 9.95
N ARG A 58 -1.59 27.53 8.89
CA ARG A 58 -1.74 29.00 8.84
C ARG A 58 -3.07 29.46 9.40
N TYR A 59 -4.11 28.63 9.23
CA TYR A 59 -5.50 28.95 9.58
C TYR A 59 -6.08 27.82 10.44
N PRO A 60 -6.10 27.98 11.77
CA PRO A 60 -6.50 26.90 12.70
C PRO A 60 -7.96 26.43 12.59
N ASP A 61 -8.83 27.19 11.97
CA ASP A 61 -10.24 26.88 11.68
C ASP A 61 -10.43 26.17 10.30
N VAL A 62 -9.33 26.01 9.54
CA VAL A 62 -9.33 25.45 8.19
C VAL A 62 -8.65 24.08 8.17
N PHE A 63 -9.17 23.19 7.34
CA PHE A 63 -8.70 21.81 7.19
C PHE A 63 -8.48 21.47 5.72
N ASN A 64 -7.56 20.50 5.49
CA ASN A 64 -7.36 19.86 4.22
C ASN A 64 -7.92 18.44 4.33
N VAL A 65 -8.97 18.13 3.56
CA VAL A 65 -9.73 16.89 3.71
C VAL A 65 -9.27 15.87 2.68
N ARG A 66 -8.76 14.75 3.18
CA ARG A 66 -8.19 13.68 2.35
C ARG A 66 -9.25 12.75 1.82
N ILE A 67 -9.37 12.69 0.50
CA ILE A 67 -10.22 11.74 -0.23
C ILE A 67 -9.40 10.50 -0.57
N ILE A 68 -9.93 9.32 -0.26
CA ILE A 68 -9.27 8.04 -0.52
C ILE A 68 -9.52 7.63 -1.96
N THR A 69 -8.44 7.36 -2.67
CA THR A 69 -8.47 6.76 -3.99
C THR A 69 -8.15 5.27 -3.92
N ARG A 70 -8.60 4.51 -4.88
CA ARG A 70 -8.18 3.12 -5.03
C ARG A 70 -6.81 3.11 -5.72
N ASN A 71 -5.74 3.07 -4.94
CA ASN A 71 -4.35 3.03 -5.44
C ASN A 71 -3.94 4.18 -6.41
N GLY A 72 -4.60 5.31 -6.31
CA GLY A 72 -4.39 6.46 -7.22
C GLY A 72 -5.23 6.43 -8.49
N LYS A 73 -6.11 5.43 -8.65
CA LYS A 73 -7.03 5.32 -9.78
C LYS A 73 -8.39 5.90 -9.40
N ILE A 74 -8.86 6.88 -10.16
CA ILE A 74 -10.16 7.51 -10.01
C ILE A 74 -10.84 7.62 -11.39
N SER A 75 -12.16 7.47 -11.42
CA SER A 75 -12.95 7.64 -12.64
C SER A 75 -13.16 9.11 -12.99
N ALA A 76 -13.57 9.40 -14.23
CA ALA A 76 -13.94 10.75 -14.61
C ALA A 76 -15.11 11.30 -13.80
N GLU A 77 -16.06 10.43 -13.41
CA GLU A 77 -17.20 10.82 -12.57
C GLU A 77 -16.76 11.17 -11.15
N GLU A 78 -15.91 10.36 -10.55
CA GLU A 78 -15.33 10.67 -9.24
C GLU A 78 -14.51 11.97 -9.25
N GLN A 79 -13.83 12.29 -10.35
CA GLN A 79 -13.12 13.57 -10.48
C GLN A 79 -14.07 14.77 -10.49
N LYS A 80 -15.23 14.66 -11.17
CA LYS A 80 -16.26 15.72 -11.16
C LYS A 80 -16.80 15.93 -9.75
N VAL A 81 -17.13 14.84 -9.04
CA VAL A 81 -17.60 14.90 -7.65
C VAL A 81 -16.58 15.58 -6.75
N ILE A 82 -15.28 15.27 -6.89
CA ILE A 82 -14.22 15.89 -6.09
C ILE A 82 -14.08 17.39 -6.43
N ALA A 83 -14.16 17.75 -7.70
CA ALA A 83 -14.14 19.15 -8.12
C ALA A 83 -15.33 19.93 -7.53
N GLU A 84 -16.54 19.42 -7.68
CA GLU A 84 -17.75 20.04 -7.10
C GLU A 84 -17.66 20.16 -5.56
N ALA A 85 -17.19 19.10 -4.88
CA ALA A 85 -16.98 19.15 -3.43
C ALA A 85 -15.96 20.21 -3.04
N SER A 86 -14.89 20.39 -3.82
CA SER A 86 -13.88 21.41 -3.58
C SER A 86 -14.41 22.82 -3.76
N GLU A 87 -15.20 23.06 -4.80
CA GLU A 87 -15.85 24.36 -5.04
C GLU A 87 -16.89 24.71 -3.98
N LYS A 88 -17.69 23.73 -3.55
CA LYS A 88 -18.81 23.95 -2.63
C LYS A 88 -18.38 24.07 -1.16
N TYR A 89 -17.37 23.31 -0.73
CA TYR A 89 -17.02 23.18 0.68
C TYR A 89 -15.60 23.63 1.01
N GLY A 90 -14.73 23.81 0.01
CA GLY A 90 -13.32 24.17 0.17
C GLY A 90 -12.95 25.46 -0.56
N SER A 91 -11.71 25.54 -0.99
CA SER A 91 -11.15 26.69 -1.73
C SER A 91 -11.27 26.57 -3.25
N GLY A 92 -11.85 25.49 -3.79
CA GLY A 92 -11.81 25.18 -5.22
C GLY A 92 -10.50 24.50 -5.66
N GLU A 93 -9.58 24.24 -4.74
CA GLU A 93 -8.28 23.60 -5.05
C GLU A 93 -8.23 22.18 -4.50
N VAL A 94 -7.61 21.27 -5.29
CA VAL A 94 -7.36 19.87 -4.91
C VAL A 94 -5.87 19.56 -5.06
N THR A 95 -5.25 19.01 -4.02
CA THR A 95 -3.84 18.63 -4.01
C THR A 95 -3.67 17.13 -4.10
N MET A 96 -2.74 16.68 -4.96
CA MET A 96 -2.34 15.28 -5.06
C MET A 96 -1.29 14.95 -4.00
N THR A 97 -1.51 13.92 -3.21
CA THR A 97 -0.55 13.49 -2.20
C THR A 97 0.42 12.45 -2.73
N THR A 98 1.56 12.29 -2.09
CA THR A 98 2.55 11.24 -2.43
C THR A 98 2.05 9.81 -2.15
N ARG A 99 0.91 9.67 -1.48
CA ARG A 99 0.23 8.39 -1.24
C ARG A 99 -0.93 8.14 -2.20
N LEU A 100 -0.97 8.87 -3.31
CA LEU A 100 -1.97 8.75 -4.35
C LEU A 100 -3.41 9.02 -3.86
N THR A 101 -3.56 9.69 -2.74
CA THR A 101 -4.84 10.26 -2.28
C THR A 101 -4.94 11.72 -2.72
N LEU A 102 -6.14 12.26 -2.73
CA LEU A 102 -6.38 13.67 -3.02
C LEU A 102 -6.71 14.41 -1.71
N GLU A 103 -6.42 15.69 -1.65
CA GLU A 103 -6.82 16.54 -0.53
C GLU A 103 -7.55 17.76 -1.05
N ILE A 104 -8.81 17.93 -0.64
CA ILE A 104 -9.59 19.13 -0.86
C ILE A 104 -9.08 20.18 0.13
N GLN A 105 -8.62 21.31 -0.39
CA GLN A 105 -7.97 22.36 0.39
C GLN A 105 -8.99 23.37 0.91
N GLY A 106 -8.65 24.03 2.02
CA GLY A 106 -9.38 25.22 2.48
C GLY A 106 -10.77 24.95 3.06
N VAL A 107 -11.03 23.74 3.56
CA VAL A 107 -12.33 23.36 4.16
C VAL A 107 -12.45 23.92 5.55
N LYS A 108 -13.43 24.80 5.80
CA LYS A 108 -13.73 25.27 7.15
C LYS A 108 -14.29 24.16 8.01
N TYR A 109 -14.09 24.25 9.33
CA TYR A 109 -14.54 23.22 10.26
C TYR A 109 -16.00 22.84 10.09
N GLU A 110 -16.91 23.82 9.98
CA GLU A 110 -18.34 23.63 9.80
C GLU A 110 -18.71 22.90 8.49
N ASN A 111 -17.83 22.93 7.50
CA ASN A 111 -18.02 22.28 6.21
C ASN A 111 -17.51 20.82 6.17
N ILE A 112 -16.81 20.34 7.21
CA ILE A 112 -16.26 18.97 7.24
C ILE A 112 -17.38 17.93 7.12
N ALA A 113 -18.44 18.04 7.95
CA ALA A 113 -19.52 17.07 7.94
C ALA A 113 -20.33 17.10 6.64
N PRO A 114 -20.77 18.26 6.12
CA PRO A 114 -21.45 18.34 4.83
C PRO A 114 -20.61 17.82 3.66
N LEU A 115 -19.29 18.09 3.65
CA LEU A 115 -18.39 17.57 2.64
C LEU A 115 -18.28 16.04 2.70
N MET A 116 -18.12 15.48 3.91
CA MET A 116 -18.04 14.02 4.10
C MET A 116 -19.33 13.33 3.66
N GLU A 117 -20.49 13.89 4.00
CA GLU A 117 -21.78 13.39 3.57
C GLU A 117 -21.88 13.39 2.03
N PHE A 118 -21.58 14.52 1.40
CA PHE A 118 -21.60 14.68 -0.05
C PHE A 118 -20.72 13.66 -0.77
N VAL A 119 -19.44 13.49 -0.37
CA VAL A 119 -18.55 12.55 -1.02
C VAL A 119 -18.96 11.08 -0.75
N ASN A 120 -19.51 10.78 0.42
CA ASN A 120 -20.01 9.44 0.76
C ASN A 120 -21.23 9.04 -0.07
N GLU A 121 -22.16 9.95 -0.34
CA GLU A 121 -23.32 9.72 -1.22
C GLU A 121 -22.90 9.32 -2.63
N HIS A 122 -21.73 9.83 -3.08
CA HIS A 122 -21.13 9.51 -4.39
C HIS A 122 -20.13 8.34 -4.32
N GLY A 123 -20.06 7.63 -3.19
CA GLY A 123 -19.24 6.43 -3.02
C GLY A 123 -17.75 6.68 -2.82
N LEU A 124 -17.36 7.92 -2.54
CA LEU A 124 -16.03 8.29 -2.09
C LEU A 124 -15.96 8.28 -0.55
N THR A 125 -14.75 8.18 0.00
CA THR A 125 -14.54 8.19 1.45
C THR A 125 -13.37 9.09 1.83
N THR A 126 -13.38 9.59 3.06
CA THR A 126 -12.25 10.31 3.65
C THR A 126 -11.44 9.39 4.56
N GLY A 127 -10.19 9.75 4.92
CA GLY A 127 -9.38 8.95 5.83
C GLY A 127 -7.88 9.00 5.58
N GLY A 128 -7.22 7.84 5.71
CA GLY A 128 -5.80 7.67 5.41
C GLY A 128 -4.84 8.24 6.46
N THR A 129 -5.30 8.39 7.72
CA THR A 129 -4.53 8.94 8.83
C THR A 129 -4.48 7.95 10.02
N GLY A 130 -3.77 8.30 11.10
CA GLY A 130 -3.73 7.50 12.34
C GLY A 130 -2.73 6.35 12.32
N SER A 131 -2.69 5.61 13.43
CA SER A 131 -1.84 4.43 13.65
C SER A 131 -2.51 3.17 13.12
N LYS A 132 -2.70 3.12 11.81
CA LYS A 132 -3.44 2.09 11.09
C LYS A 132 -2.75 1.76 9.76
N VAL A 133 -3.25 0.75 9.07
CA VAL A 133 -2.88 0.54 7.67
C VAL A 133 -3.27 1.78 6.87
N ARG A 134 -2.35 2.24 6.05
CA ARG A 134 -2.55 3.42 5.18
C ARG A 134 -3.09 3.00 3.82
N PRO A 135 -3.72 3.91 3.06
CA PRO A 135 -4.11 3.62 1.69
C PRO A 135 -2.96 2.98 0.93
N VAL A 136 -3.23 1.85 0.27
CA VAL A 136 -2.24 1.11 -0.51
C VAL A 136 -1.90 1.92 -1.75
N VAL A 137 -0.61 2.01 -2.08
CA VAL A 137 -0.18 2.69 -3.31
C VAL A 137 0.33 1.68 -4.32
N SER A 138 0.13 1.96 -5.60
CA SER A 138 0.71 1.18 -6.68
C SER A 138 1.25 2.07 -7.79
N CYS A 139 2.16 1.53 -8.60
CA CYS A 139 2.46 2.14 -9.89
C CYS A 139 1.44 1.67 -10.94
N LYS A 140 1.45 2.31 -12.13
CA LYS A 140 0.61 1.91 -13.28
C LYS A 140 1.05 0.58 -13.95
N GLY A 141 1.66 -0.34 -13.20
CA GLY A 141 2.29 -1.55 -13.74
C GLY A 141 1.41 -2.38 -14.65
N THR A 142 0.12 -2.49 -14.32
CA THR A 142 -0.91 -3.18 -15.13
C THR A 142 -0.95 -2.70 -16.59
N THR A 143 -0.77 -1.38 -16.82
CA THR A 143 -0.82 -0.75 -18.15
C THR A 143 0.56 -0.33 -18.66
N CYS A 144 1.61 -0.67 -17.93
CA CYS A 144 2.97 -0.28 -18.26
C CYS A 144 3.65 -1.33 -19.14
N GLN A 145 4.38 -0.89 -20.19
CA GLN A 145 5.17 -1.79 -21.05
C GLN A 145 6.23 -2.62 -20.31
N TYR A 146 6.60 -2.23 -19.08
CA TYR A 146 7.56 -2.93 -18.22
C TYR A 146 6.89 -3.68 -17.07
N GLY A 147 5.55 -3.63 -16.98
CA GLY A 147 4.81 -4.31 -15.92
C GLY A 147 4.97 -5.82 -16.00
N LEU A 148 5.23 -6.46 -14.86
CA LEU A 148 5.39 -7.91 -14.73
C LEU A 148 4.25 -8.54 -13.89
N CYS A 149 3.37 -7.71 -13.34
CA CYS A 149 2.19 -8.16 -12.60
C CYS A 149 1.05 -7.13 -12.73
N ASP A 150 -0.17 -7.55 -12.37
CA ASP A 150 -1.33 -6.67 -12.26
C ASP A 150 -1.25 -5.87 -10.94
N THR A 151 -0.64 -4.69 -11.02
CA THR A 151 -0.49 -3.81 -9.85
C THR A 151 -1.81 -3.22 -9.39
N PHE A 152 -2.74 -2.93 -10.31
CA PHE A 152 -4.03 -2.37 -9.96
C PHE A 152 -4.92 -3.39 -9.26
N GLY A 153 -5.04 -4.60 -9.81
CA GLY A 153 -5.83 -5.66 -9.20
C GLY A 153 -5.30 -6.06 -7.83
N LEU A 154 -3.99 -6.32 -7.72
CA LEU A 154 -3.38 -6.69 -6.44
C LEU A 154 -3.50 -5.58 -5.39
N SER A 155 -3.21 -4.33 -5.74
CA SER A 155 -3.30 -3.23 -4.77
C SER A 155 -4.74 -2.93 -4.34
N GLU A 156 -5.73 -3.13 -5.20
CA GLU A 156 -7.15 -3.00 -4.87
C GLU A 156 -7.60 -4.11 -3.91
N LYS A 157 -7.19 -5.37 -4.15
CA LYS A 157 -7.42 -6.47 -3.20
C LYS A 157 -6.81 -6.18 -1.83
N LEU A 158 -5.55 -5.75 -1.78
CA LEU A 158 -4.87 -5.40 -0.53
C LEU A 158 -5.53 -4.20 0.18
N HIS A 159 -6.03 -3.23 -0.58
CA HIS A 159 -6.77 -2.10 -0.04
C HIS A 159 -8.09 -2.53 0.59
N GLU A 160 -8.88 -3.35 -0.11
CA GLU A 160 -10.14 -3.89 0.42
C GLU A 160 -9.92 -4.75 1.67
N LEU A 161 -8.94 -5.64 1.65
CA LEU A 161 -8.68 -6.55 2.76
C LEU A 161 -8.11 -5.84 4.00
N PHE A 162 -7.14 -4.95 3.82
CA PHE A 162 -6.34 -4.45 4.95
C PHE A 162 -6.54 -2.97 5.27
N TYR A 163 -6.81 -2.11 4.29
CA TYR A 163 -7.16 -0.73 4.60
C TYR A 163 -8.63 -0.61 5.05
N VAL A 164 -9.54 -1.27 4.33
CA VAL A 164 -10.97 -1.25 4.65
C VAL A 164 -11.31 -2.31 5.70
N GLY A 165 -10.89 -3.57 5.47
CA GLY A 165 -11.23 -4.69 6.34
C GLY A 165 -10.61 -4.62 7.73
N TYR A 166 -9.38 -4.06 7.85
CA TYR A 166 -8.67 -3.87 9.12
C TYR A 166 -8.75 -2.42 9.63
N HIS A 167 -9.79 -1.67 9.22
CA HIS A 167 -9.92 -0.25 9.54
C HIS A 167 -9.85 0.02 11.05
N ASP A 168 -10.42 -0.85 11.87
CA ASP A 168 -10.48 -0.69 13.32
C ASP A 168 -9.28 -1.30 14.06
N VAL A 169 -8.36 -1.94 13.33
CA VAL A 169 -7.14 -2.49 13.91
C VAL A 169 -6.14 -1.37 14.17
N VAL A 170 -5.89 -1.09 15.45
CA VAL A 170 -4.90 -0.11 15.89
C VAL A 170 -3.53 -0.80 15.93
N LEU A 171 -2.56 -0.18 15.27
CA LEU A 171 -1.16 -0.63 15.19
C LEU A 171 -0.27 0.24 16.07
N PRO A 172 0.96 -0.19 16.41
CA PRO A 172 1.93 0.64 17.13
C PRO A 172 2.19 1.99 16.45
N HIS A 173 2.17 2.02 15.11
CA HIS A 173 2.24 3.20 14.28
C HIS A 173 1.59 2.91 12.91
N LYS A 174 1.57 3.91 12.01
CA LYS A 174 1.11 3.75 10.62
C LYS A 174 1.86 2.61 9.92
N PHE A 175 1.14 1.82 9.12
CA PHE A 175 1.68 0.76 8.27
C PHE A 175 1.42 1.09 6.80
N LYS A 176 2.47 1.11 5.99
CA LYS A 176 2.43 1.52 4.59
C LYS A 176 2.74 0.36 3.67
N ILE A 177 1.88 0.11 2.69
CA ILE A 177 2.04 -0.92 1.67
C ILE A 177 2.21 -0.23 0.31
N ALA A 178 3.12 -0.76 -0.52
CA ALA A 178 3.32 -0.28 -1.89
C ALA A 178 3.50 -1.46 -2.86
N VAL A 179 2.84 -1.39 -4.03
CA VAL A 179 2.88 -2.41 -5.08
C VAL A 179 3.55 -1.84 -6.32
N GLY A 180 4.74 -2.33 -6.64
CA GLY A 180 5.51 -2.02 -7.85
C GLY A 180 5.38 -3.10 -8.91
N GLY A 181 5.16 -2.72 -10.16
CA GLY A 181 4.97 -3.66 -11.26
C GLY A 181 6.25 -4.33 -11.77
N CYS A 182 7.42 -3.79 -11.46
CA CYS A 182 8.71 -4.32 -11.92
C CYS A 182 9.89 -3.69 -11.16
N PRO A 183 11.13 -4.19 -11.34
CA PRO A 183 12.33 -3.67 -10.69
C PRO A 183 12.73 -2.22 -11.01
N ASN A 184 12.03 -1.52 -11.92
CA ASN A 184 12.20 -0.06 -12.07
C ASN A 184 11.79 0.74 -10.82
N ASN A 185 11.07 0.12 -9.91
CA ASN A 185 10.83 0.62 -8.55
C ASN A 185 10.16 2.01 -8.48
N CYS A 186 9.26 2.35 -9.42
CA CYS A 186 8.68 3.69 -9.60
C CYS A 186 7.96 4.23 -8.35
N VAL A 187 7.25 3.37 -7.59
CA VAL A 187 6.60 3.75 -6.31
C VAL A 187 7.48 3.50 -5.09
N LYS A 188 8.73 3.11 -5.32
CA LYS A 188 9.73 2.84 -4.28
C LYS A 188 9.21 1.90 -3.19
N PRO A 189 8.79 0.66 -3.54
CA PRO A 189 8.21 -0.27 -2.58
C PRO A 189 9.13 -0.54 -1.39
N ASN A 190 10.44 -0.67 -1.62
CA ASN A 190 11.45 -0.89 -0.59
C ASN A 190 11.63 0.26 0.43
N LEU A 191 10.94 1.40 0.26
CA LEU A 191 10.89 2.50 1.22
C LEU A 191 9.56 2.56 1.98
N ASN A 192 8.74 1.54 1.86
CA ASN A 192 7.49 1.37 2.61
C ASN A 192 7.67 0.29 3.69
N ASP A 193 6.78 0.26 4.68
CA ASP A 193 6.84 -0.74 5.75
C ASP A 193 6.79 -2.16 5.15
N LEU A 194 5.98 -2.35 4.10
CA LEU A 194 5.98 -3.53 3.24
C LEU A 194 5.90 -3.11 1.77
N GLY A 195 6.79 -3.65 0.95
CA GLY A 195 6.87 -3.37 -0.48
C GLY A 195 6.82 -4.63 -1.32
N ILE A 196 6.02 -4.63 -2.36
CA ILE A 196 5.82 -5.74 -3.28
C ILE A 196 6.33 -5.31 -4.65
N VAL A 197 7.11 -6.17 -5.33
CA VAL A 197 7.64 -5.88 -6.67
C VAL A 197 7.44 -7.11 -7.56
N GLY A 198 6.71 -6.93 -8.65
CA GLY A 198 6.56 -7.96 -9.68
C GLY A 198 7.90 -8.41 -10.25
N GLN A 199 8.06 -9.69 -10.43
CA GLN A 199 9.27 -10.36 -10.90
C GLN A 199 8.96 -11.34 -12.03
N ASN A 200 9.92 -11.53 -12.94
CA ASN A 200 9.98 -12.67 -13.84
C ASN A 200 11.35 -13.30 -13.70
N VAL A 201 11.45 -14.36 -12.92
CA VAL A 201 12.68 -15.09 -12.68
C VAL A 201 13.05 -15.85 -13.96
N PRO A 202 14.16 -15.51 -14.63
CA PRO A 202 14.51 -16.19 -15.87
C PRO A 202 14.99 -17.62 -15.61
N VAL A 203 14.55 -18.54 -16.44
CA VAL A 203 15.08 -19.91 -16.51
C VAL A 203 16.01 -19.97 -17.72
N PHE A 204 17.31 -20.19 -17.48
CA PHE A 204 18.32 -20.22 -18.53
C PHE A 204 18.61 -21.64 -18.95
N ASP A 205 18.36 -21.98 -20.22
CA ASP A 205 18.85 -23.23 -20.83
C ASP A 205 20.23 -22.99 -21.45
N TYR A 206 21.25 -23.07 -20.63
CA TYR A 206 22.64 -22.86 -21.08
C TYR A 206 23.13 -23.88 -22.10
N SER A 207 22.50 -25.06 -22.25
CA SER A 207 22.85 -26.06 -23.24
C SER A 207 22.69 -25.53 -24.67
N LYS A 208 21.71 -24.63 -24.87
CA LYS A 208 21.44 -23.98 -26.16
C LYS A 208 22.41 -22.84 -26.50
N CYS A 209 23.31 -22.45 -25.59
CA CYS A 209 24.23 -21.34 -25.84
C CYS A 209 25.31 -21.70 -26.89
N LYS A 210 25.37 -20.93 -27.98
CA LYS A 210 26.30 -21.14 -29.09
C LYS A 210 27.60 -20.32 -29.01
N GLY A 211 27.80 -19.53 -27.94
CA GLY A 211 29.02 -18.73 -27.79
C GLY A 211 29.17 -17.60 -28.81
N CYS A 212 28.11 -16.84 -29.02
CA CYS A 212 28.08 -15.75 -30.02
C CYS A 212 29.11 -14.66 -29.73
N LYS A 213 29.83 -14.15 -30.78
CA LYS A 213 30.73 -12.98 -30.65
C LYS A 213 30.02 -11.75 -30.09
N VAL A 214 28.71 -11.58 -30.37
CA VAL A 214 27.85 -10.52 -29.88
C VAL A 214 26.62 -11.17 -29.28
N CYS A 215 26.57 -11.23 -27.94
CA CYS A 215 25.43 -11.80 -27.23
C CYS A 215 24.32 -10.76 -27.04
N GLN A 216 23.12 -11.06 -27.56
CA GLN A 216 21.97 -10.16 -27.42
C GLN A 216 21.42 -10.15 -25.99
N VAL A 217 21.58 -11.24 -25.23
CA VAL A 217 21.19 -11.30 -23.81
C VAL A 217 22.07 -10.36 -22.99
N GLU A 218 23.40 -10.43 -23.18
CA GLU A 218 24.35 -9.50 -22.53
C GLU A 218 24.04 -8.04 -22.88
N LYS A 219 23.83 -7.73 -24.16
CA LYS A 219 23.45 -6.38 -24.61
C LYS A 219 22.16 -5.87 -23.98
N SER A 220 21.18 -6.74 -23.80
CA SER A 220 19.85 -6.38 -23.29
C SER A 220 19.83 -6.19 -21.76
N CYS A 221 20.82 -6.67 -21.02
CA CYS A 221 20.87 -6.61 -19.57
C CYS A 221 21.12 -5.17 -19.07
N PRO A 222 20.14 -4.49 -18.45
CA PRO A 222 20.28 -3.09 -18.04
C PRO A 222 21.25 -2.91 -16.88
N ILE A 223 21.44 -3.93 -16.05
CA ILE A 223 22.34 -3.90 -14.88
C ILE A 223 23.69 -4.59 -15.14
N LYS A 224 23.93 -5.04 -16.39
CA LYS A 224 25.22 -5.55 -16.86
C LYS A 224 25.78 -6.78 -16.11
N ILE A 225 24.88 -7.63 -15.58
CA ILE A 225 25.27 -8.89 -14.92
C ILE A 225 25.27 -10.10 -15.86
N ALA A 226 24.59 -10.01 -17.01
CA ALA A 226 24.70 -11.01 -18.05
C ALA A 226 25.99 -10.76 -18.83
N LYS A 227 26.91 -11.74 -18.91
CA LYS A 227 28.22 -11.64 -19.52
C LYS A 227 28.54 -12.88 -20.33
N MET A 228 29.37 -12.69 -21.36
CA MET A 228 29.99 -13.82 -22.05
C MET A 228 31.31 -14.17 -21.37
N GLU A 229 31.41 -15.37 -20.79
CA GLU A 229 32.58 -15.88 -20.11
C GLU A 229 32.97 -17.24 -20.73
N ASN A 230 34.22 -17.41 -21.11
CA ASN A 230 34.71 -18.64 -21.72
C ASN A 230 33.85 -19.18 -22.89
N GLY A 231 33.35 -18.27 -23.73
CA GLY A 231 32.51 -18.62 -24.87
C GLY A 231 31.09 -19.07 -24.54
N LYS A 232 30.60 -18.83 -23.29
CA LYS A 232 29.26 -19.14 -22.85
C LYS A 232 28.64 -17.95 -22.13
N LEU A 233 27.32 -17.85 -22.20
CA LEU A 233 26.58 -16.88 -21.39
C LEU A 233 26.63 -17.30 -19.92
N TYR A 234 26.96 -16.33 -19.06
CA TYR A 234 26.87 -16.44 -17.61
C TYR A 234 26.00 -15.32 -17.06
N VAL A 235 25.13 -15.64 -16.11
CA VAL A 235 24.31 -14.68 -15.37
C VAL A 235 24.30 -15.07 -13.90
N ASP A 236 24.80 -14.18 -13.04
CA ASP A 236 24.76 -14.41 -11.59
C ASP A 236 23.30 -14.30 -11.09
N PRO A 237 22.68 -15.40 -10.60
CA PRO A 237 21.29 -15.39 -10.14
C PRO A 237 21.07 -14.51 -8.91
N ASN A 238 22.10 -14.30 -8.08
CA ASN A 238 22.01 -13.49 -6.87
C ASN A 238 21.99 -12.00 -7.16
N GLN A 239 22.60 -11.58 -8.27
CA GLN A 239 22.61 -10.19 -8.72
C GLN A 239 21.47 -9.89 -9.69
N CYS A 240 20.78 -10.91 -10.22
CA CYS A 240 19.67 -10.73 -11.14
C CYS A 240 18.49 -10.06 -10.44
N ASN A 241 18.04 -8.94 -11.01
CA ASN A 241 16.84 -8.25 -10.50
C ASN A 241 15.52 -8.76 -11.11
N ASN A 242 15.58 -9.84 -11.91
CA ASN A 242 14.42 -10.51 -12.51
C ASN A 242 13.50 -9.58 -13.34
N CYS A 243 14.10 -8.64 -14.09
CA CYS A 243 13.37 -7.63 -14.86
C CYS A 243 12.84 -8.12 -16.21
N SER A 244 13.09 -9.37 -16.59
CA SER A 244 12.66 -10.00 -17.85
C SER A 244 13.18 -9.36 -19.15
N ARG A 245 14.15 -8.44 -19.10
CA ARG A 245 14.66 -7.75 -20.32
C ARG A 245 15.40 -8.68 -21.27
N CYS A 246 15.91 -9.79 -20.77
CA CYS A 246 16.63 -10.80 -21.56
C CYS A 246 15.70 -11.84 -22.22
N ARG A 247 14.40 -11.87 -21.85
CA ARG A 247 13.42 -12.81 -22.41
C ARG A 247 13.36 -12.71 -23.93
N GLY A 248 13.47 -13.85 -24.60
CA GLY A 248 13.40 -13.96 -26.06
C GLY A 248 14.52 -13.21 -26.82
N LYS A 249 15.61 -12.79 -26.12
CA LYS A 249 16.73 -12.10 -26.76
C LYS A 249 17.75 -13.04 -27.36
N CYS A 250 17.80 -14.30 -26.90
CA CYS A 250 18.65 -15.31 -27.50
C CYS A 250 17.94 -15.99 -28.68
N PRO A 251 18.43 -15.91 -29.93
CA PRO A 251 17.81 -16.56 -31.08
C PRO A 251 17.88 -18.10 -31.02
N PHE A 252 18.66 -18.65 -30.09
CA PHE A 252 18.79 -20.09 -29.85
C PHE A 252 17.95 -20.59 -28.65
N GLY A 253 17.16 -19.72 -28.03
CA GLY A 253 16.21 -20.13 -26.98
C GLY A 253 16.80 -20.28 -25.57
N VAL A 254 17.96 -19.67 -25.26
CA VAL A 254 18.56 -19.72 -23.91
C VAL A 254 17.69 -19.01 -22.87
N THR A 255 16.85 -18.03 -23.26
CA THR A 255 16.07 -17.12 -22.37
C THR A 255 14.59 -17.09 -22.72
N GLU A 256 14.02 -18.23 -23.09
CA GLU A 256 12.61 -18.34 -23.46
C GLU A 256 11.71 -18.40 -22.22
N GLU A 257 12.12 -19.17 -21.23
CA GLU A 257 11.31 -19.49 -20.06
C GLU A 257 11.59 -18.54 -18.89
N TYR A 258 10.56 -18.32 -18.09
CA TYR A 258 10.63 -17.53 -16.85
C TYR A 258 9.52 -17.96 -15.90
N ILE A 259 9.72 -17.70 -14.61
CA ILE A 259 8.74 -17.95 -13.56
C ILE A 259 8.25 -16.60 -13.05
N PRO A 260 6.95 -16.25 -13.22
CA PRO A 260 6.37 -15.05 -12.63
C PRO A 260 6.38 -15.16 -11.10
N GLY A 261 6.49 -14.02 -10.42
CA GLY A 261 6.44 -13.99 -8.96
C GLY A 261 6.54 -12.59 -8.40
N PHE A 262 6.70 -12.52 -7.08
CA PHE A 262 6.75 -11.27 -6.33
C PHE A 262 7.92 -11.27 -5.36
N LYS A 263 8.76 -10.25 -5.43
CA LYS A 263 9.76 -9.95 -4.41
C LYS A 263 9.13 -9.04 -3.36
N VAL A 264 9.09 -9.49 -2.12
CA VAL A 264 8.52 -8.70 -1.02
C VAL A 264 9.64 -8.16 -0.15
N TYR A 265 9.58 -6.86 0.15
CA TYR A 265 10.49 -6.14 1.03
C TYR A 265 9.77 -5.77 2.32
N ILE A 266 10.45 -5.88 3.45
CA ILE A 266 9.92 -5.54 4.78
C ILE A 266 10.86 -4.59 5.52
N GLY A 267 10.30 -3.74 6.38
CA GLY A 267 11.07 -2.84 7.23
C GLY A 267 11.59 -1.58 6.51
N GLY A 268 11.02 -1.22 5.36
CA GLY A 268 11.34 0.03 4.70
C GLY A 268 10.75 1.25 5.40
N ARG A 269 11.45 2.38 5.30
CA ARG A 269 11.04 3.65 5.91
C ARG A 269 11.66 4.83 5.17
N TRP A 270 10.82 5.84 4.90
CA TRP A 270 11.28 7.11 4.35
C TRP A 270 10.70 8.28 5.13
N GLY A 271 11.56 9.19 5.60
CA GLY A 271 11.20 10.35 6.40
C GLY A 271 12.41 10.91 7.17
N LYS A 272 12.20 11.39 8.40
CA LYS A 272 13.31 11.89 9.26
C LYS A 272 14.38 10.82 9.51
N LYS A 273 14.00 9.54 9.56
CA LYS A 273 14.91 8.40 9.51
C LYS A 273 14.63 7.62 8.23
N ILE A 274 15.65 7.07 7.62
CA ILE A 274 15.60 6.29 6.38
C ILE A 274 16.03 4.86 6.68
N ALA A 275 15.30 3.89 6.13
CA ALA A 275 15.68 2.49 6.09
C ALA A 275 15.22 1.89 4.76
N HIS A 276 16.09 1.14 4.12
CA HIS A 276 15.70 0.31 2.98
C HIS A 276 15.16 -1.02 3.50
N GLY A 277 13.97 -1.39 3.04
CA GLY A 277 13.41 -2.71 3.31
C GLY A 277 14.31 -3.81 2.76
N LEU A 278 14.45 -4.89 3.53
CA LEU A 278 15.15 -6.08 3.11
C LEU A 278 14.20 -7.03 2.41
N PRO A 279 14.63 -7.70 1.32
CA PRO A 279 13.80 -8.67 0.63
C PRO A 279 13.65 -9.94 1.46
N LEU A 280 12.46 -10.53 1.45
CA LEU A 280 12.27 -11.87 1.99
C LEU A 280 13.18 -12.87 1.26
N SER A 281 13.51 -13.97 1.93
CA SER A 281 14.50 -14.96 1.48
C SER A 281 14.08 -15.73 0.21
N ARG A 282 12.79 -15.68 -0.17
CA ARG A 282 12.30 -16.30 -1.41
C ARG A 282 11.34 -15.38 -2.19
N ILE A 283 11.25 -15.62 -3.49
CA ILE A 283 10.22 -15.04 -4.34
C ILE A 283 8.90 -15.77 -4.05
N LEU A 284 7.80 -15.02 -3.86
CA LEU A 284 6.45 -15.57 -3.74
C LEU A 284 5.89 -15.80 -5.15
N LEU A 285 5.19 -16.92 -5.35
CA LEU A 285 4.78 -17.35 -6.68
C LEU A 285 3.31 -17.05 -7.01
N SER A 286 2.52 -16.63 -6.01
CA SER A 286 1.12 -16.29 -6.23
C SER A 286 0.70 -15.03 -5.47
N GLU A 287 -0.44 -14.44 -5.85
CA GLU A 287 -1.04 -13.32 -5.12
C GLU A 287 -1.55 -13.74 -3.73
N GLU A 288 -2.00 -14.99 -3.59
CA GLU A 288 -2.46 -15.56 -2.32
C GLU A 288 -1.31 -15.63 -1.30
N GLU A 289 -0.11 -16.06 -1.72
CA GLU A 289 1.09 -16.01 -0.88
C GLU A 289 1.43 -14.57 -0.46
N VAL A 290 1.31 -13.62 -1.39
CA VAL A 290 1.54 -12.19 -1.09
C VAL A 290 0.55 -11.67 -0.07
N ILE A 291 -0.74 -11.96 -0.24
CA ILE A 291 -1.82 -11.55 0.67
C ILE A 291 -1.57 -12.13 2.07
N ASP A 292 -1.24 -13.41 2.17
CA ASP A 292 -0.93 -14.09 3.44
C ASP A 292 0.27 -13.43 4.15
N VAL A 293 1.34 -13.15 3.43
CA VAL A 293 2.52 -12.47 3.98
C VAL A 293 2.20 -11.04 4.45
N VAL A 294 1.40 -10.29 3.68
CA VAL A 294 0.97 -8.93 4.07
C VAL A 294 0.16 -8.98 5.37
N GLU A 295 -0.79 -9.90 5.46
CA GLU A 295 -1.60 -10.11 6.66
C GLU A 295 -0.73 -10.44 7.86
N LYS A 296 0.15 -11.44 7.73
CA LYS A 296 1.10 -11.84 8.79
C LYS A 296 1.99 -10.68 9.24
N ALA A 297 2.46 -9.82 8.32
CA ALA A 297 3.27 -8.66 8.67
C ALA A 297 2.48 -7.62 9.49
N ILE A 298 1.22 -7.38 9.15
CA ILE A 298 0.34 -6.49 9.91
C ILE A 298 0.09 -7.05 11.31
N LEU A 299 -0.19 -8.36 11.42
CA LEU A 299 -0.45 -9.04 12.68
C LEU A 299 0.79 -9.08 13.58
N LEU A 300 1.94 -9.44 13.03
CA LEU A 300 3.21 -9.41 13.75
C LEU A 300 3.50 -8.00 14.28
N PHE A 301 3.30 -6.96 13.47
CA PHE A 301 3.49 -5.58 13.89
C PHE A 301 2.53 -5.16 15.01
N ARG A 302 1.27 -5.61 14.94
CA ARG A 302 0.29 -5.39 16.01
C ARG A 302 0.71 -6.05 17.33
N ASP A 303 1.15 -7.32 17.26
CA ASP A 303 1.37 -8.16 18.43
C ASP A 303 2.76 -7.94 19.06
N GLU A 304 3.79 -7.72 18.26
CA GLU A 304 5.18 -7.62 18.70
C GLU A 304 5.78 -6.21 18.59
N GLY A 305 5.09 -5.27 17.95
CA GLY A 305 5.53 -3.88 17.87
C GLY A 305 5.24 -3.10 19.13
N ILE A 306 6.12 -2.19 19.51
CA ILE A 306 5.98 -1.29 20.66
C ILE A 306 5.33 0.02 20.20
N THR A 307 4.40 0.55 20.99
CA THR A 307 3.71 1.82 20.68
C THR A 307 4.71 2.92 20.32
N GLY A 308 4.52 3.54 19.16
CA GLY A 308 5.40 4.57 18.60
C GLY A 308 6.51 4.03 17.69
N GLU A 309 6.81 2.73 17.69
CA GLU A 309 7.72 2.13 16.73
C GLU A 309 7.14 2.16 15.31
N ARG A 310 7.99 2.38 14.32
CA ARG A 310 7.69 2.03 12.93
C ARG A 310 8.03 0.56 12.70
N PHE A 311 7.39 -0.08 11.73
CA PHE A 311 7.67 -1.47 11.41
C PHE A 311 9.16 -1.75 11.15
N ALA A 312 9.89 -0.79 10.56
CA ALA A 312 11.34 -0.86 10.41
C ALA A 312 12.10 -0.97 11.76
N ASP A 313 11.62 -0.26 12.79
CA ASP A 313 12.23 -0.31 14.12
C ASP A 313 11.91 -1.68 14.78
N THR A 314 10.67 -2.18 14.61
CA THR A 314 10.26 -3.53 15.09
C THR A 314 11.09 -4.63 14.43
N VAL A 315 11.25 -4.61 13.10
CA VAL A 315 12.08 -5.58 12.36
C VAL A 315 13.54 -5.51 12.82
N GLY A 316 14.09 -4.30 13.02
CA GLY A 316 15.44 -4.13 13.53
C GLY A 316 15.64 -4.67 14.94
N ARG A 317 14.65 -4.53 15.83
CA ARG A 317 14.70 -5.02 17.22
C ARG A 317 14.53 -6.54 17.30
N LEU A 318 13.62 -7.11 16.53
CA LEU A 318 13.37 -8.56 16.55
C LEU A 318 14.43 -9.35 15.76
N GLY A 319 15.10 -8.69 14.82
CA GLY A 319 15.99 -9.32 13.86
C GLY A 319 15.28 -9.76 12.58
N PHE A 320 15.92 -9.48 11.43
CA PHE A 320 15.34 -9.78 10.10
C PHE A 320 15.03 -11.26 9.93
N ASP A 321 15.94 -12.15 10.31
CA ASP A 321 15.79 -13.60 10.11
C ASP A 321 14.60 -14.16 10.86
N TYR A 322 14.38 -13.70 12.11
CA TYR A 322 13.19 -14.05 12.89
C TYR A 322 11.91 -13.61 12.18
N VAL A 323 11.84 -12.34 11.75
CA VAL A 323 10.65 -11.82 11.09
C VAL A 323 10.42 -12.53 9.75
N ASN A 324 11.46 -12.74 8.96
CA ASN A 324 11.38 -13.47 7.68
C ASN A 324 10.82 -14.88 7.87
N ASP A 325 11.32 -15.62 8.86
CA ASP A 325 10.82 -16.97 9.18
C ASP A 325 9.35 -16.94 9.61
N LYS A 326 8.99 -16.03 10.50
CA LYS A 326 7.59 -15.84 10.95
C LYS A 326 6.66 -15.56 9.78
N LEU A 327 7.02 -14.69 8.85
CA LEU A 327 6.17 -14.33 7.72
C LEU A 327 6.02 -15.47 6.71
N LEU A 328 7.08 -16.28 6.50
CA LEU A 328 7.06 -17.33 5.50
C LEU A 328 6.54 -18.68 6.01
N ASN A 329 6.79 -19.02 7.29
CA ASN A 329 6.62 -20.37 7.78
C ASN A 329 5.63 -20.51 8.96
N SER A 330 5.23 -19.39 9.61
CA SER A 330 4.30 -19.47 10.75
C SER A 330 2.84 -19.28 10.32
N SER A 331 1.93 -19.81 11.11
CA SER A 331 0.50 -19.50 11.06
C SER A 331 0.16 -18.47 12.14
N PHE A 332 -0.79 -17.57 11.85
CA PHE A 332 -1.30 -16.58 12.78
C PHE A 332 -2.79 -16.80 13.02
N ASP A 333 -3.26 -16.62 14.24
CA ASP A 333 -4.68 -16.67 14.55
C ASP A 333 -5.37 -15.39 14.05
N LYS A 334 -6.06 -15.51 12.93
CA LYS A 334 -6.75 -14.40 12.27
C LYS A 334 -7.97 -13.92 13.04
N LYS A 335 -8.62 -14.75 13.85
CA LYS A 335 -9.80 -14.39 14.64
C LYS A 335 -9.45 -13.46 15.80
N ALA A 336 -8.30 -13.65 16.42
CA ALA A 336 -7.83 -12.81 17.53
C ALA A 336 -7.57 -11.33 17.10
N VAL A 337 -7.46 -11.05 15.81
CA VAL A 337 -7.22 -9.70 15.26
C VAL A 337 -8.38 -8.76 15.49
N LEU A 338 -9.61 -9.24 15.29
CA LEU A 338 -10.82 -8.44 15.37
C LEU A 338 -11.29 -8.19 16.81
N GLU A 339 -10.81 -9.00 17.76
CA GLU A 339 -11.25 -8.98 19.15
C GLU A 339 -10.29 -8.22 20.10
N LYS A 340 -9.03 -8.02 19.71
CA LYS A 340 -8.04 -7.30 20.55
C LYS A 340 -7.95 -5.83 20.18
N ASN A 341 -8.65 -4.97 20.90
CA ASN A 341 -8.35 -3.54 20.94
C ASN A 341 -6.98 -3.31 21.58
N VAL A 342 -5.98 -2.98 20.78
CA VAL A 342 -4.68 -2.55 21.29
C VAL A 342 -4.88 -1.22 22.02
N LYS A 343 -4.75 -1.22 23.34
CA LYS A 343 -4.77 -0.01 24.15
C LYS A 343 -3.53 0.82 23.85
N GLY A 344 -3.72 2.08 23.50
CA GLY A 344 -2.65 3.04 23.36
C GLY A 344 -2.24 3.35 21.93
N GLY A 345 -3.17 3.89 21.15
CA GLY A 345 -2.85 4.44 19.84
C GLY A 345 -1.89 5.60 19.96
N ALA A 346 -0.69 5.46 19.39
CA ALA A 346 0.21 6.58 19.24
C ALA A 346 -0.43 7.64 18.35
N THR A 347 -0.35 8.86 18.81
CA THR A 347 -0.72 10.04 18.03
C THR A 347 0.32 10.26 16.93
N CYS A 348 -0.10 10.36 15.69
CA CYS A 348 0.73 10.96 14.65
C CYS A 348 0.68 12.47 14.72
#